data_4b487a640041de3665cc251bab5a13eb
#
_entry.id   4b487a640041de3665cc251bab5a13eb
#
_cell.length_a   1.000
_cell.length_b   1.000
_cell.length_c   1.000
_cell.angle_alpha   90.00
_cell.angle_beta   90.00
_cell.angle_gamma   90.00
#
_symmetry.space_group_name_H-M   'P 1'
#
loop_
_entity.id
_entity.type
_entity.pdbx_description
1 polymer ?
#
loop_
_entity_poly.entity_id
_entity_poly.type
_entity_poly.pdbx_seq_one_letter_code
_entity_poly.pdbx_strand_id
1 'polypeptide(L)'
;MNHAAITDLIEIVEASTRPAKLETTPLPYGKKELNPVMSEKTLDYHYEHLARGYAKRYNAGEGNADFNRAGSFLHNKFFPQLRPPKGANRPKGAVLALIEEKFKTWEDFKEAFKEAAMKIQGSGWVYLSTGGEIKTIANHAVRTDICVLVDWWEHAWALDYQSDKERYLDNIWRIIDWDVCNERL
;
A
#
# COMPACT_ATOMS: atom_id res chain seq x y z
N MET A 1 -7.90 9.31 50.18
CA MET A 1 -7.32 8.54 49.07
C MET A 1 -5.84 8.85 49.00
N ASN A 2 -5.01 7.81 48.96
CA ASN A 2 -3.55 7.94 49.01
C ASN A 2 -3.01 8.51 47.69
N HIS A 3 -2.04 9.40 47.77
CA HIS A 3 -1.47 10.07 46.59
C HIS A 3 -0.94 9.07 45.51
N ALA A 4 -0.39 7.93 45.96
CA ALA A 4 0.03 6.83 45.10
C ALA A 4 -1.13 6.22 44.29
N ALA A 5 -2.29 6.00 44.87
CA ALA A 5 -3.45 5.42 44.19
C ALA A 5 -4.04 6.37 43.11
N ILE A 6 -3.89 7.68 43.28
CA ILE A 6 -4.31 8.67 42.27
C ILE A 6 -3.32 8.67 41.10
N THR A 7 -2.02 8.58 41.39
CA THR A 7 -0.99 8.50 40.36
C THR A 7 -1.13 7.24 39.52
N ASP A 8 -1.36 6.08 40.16
CA ASP A 8 -1.60 4.80 39.47
C ASP A 8 -2.85 4.83 38.58
N LEU A 9 -3.93 5.49 39.06
CA LEU A 9 -5.16 5.66 38.28
C LEU A 9 -4.95 6.59 37.06
N ILE A 10 -4.18 7.65 37.21
CA ILE A 10 -3.85 8.57 36.11
C ILE A 10 -3.00 7.85 35.06
N GLU A 11 -1.99 7.07 35.46
CA GLU A 11 -1.17 6.29 34.54
C GLU A 11 -1.98 5.23 33.79
N ILE A 12 -2.92 4.56 34.47
CA ILE A 12 -3.81 3.56 33.86
C ILE A 12 -4.77 4.22 32.85
N VAL A 13 -5.32 5.38 33.16
CA VAL A 13 -6.21 6.13 32.27
C VAL A 13 -5.42 6.68 31.07
N GLU A 14 -4.23 7.23 31.27
CA GLU A 14 -3.37 7.69 30.18
C GLU A 14 -2.90 6.54 29.28
N ALA A 15 -2.57 5.37 29.83
CA ALA A 15 -2.23 4.18 29.06
C ALA A 15 -3.43 3.65 28.25
N SER A 16 -4.65 3.76 28.81
CA SER A 16 -5.90 3.33 28.14
C SER A 16 -6.35 4.30 27.04
N THR A 17 -5.92 5.58 27.10
CA THR A 17 -6.29 6.61 26.11
C THR A 17 -5.25 6.82 25.02
N ARG A 18 -4.03 6.25 25.14
CA ARG A 18 -3.03 6.33 24.09
C ARG A 18 -3.49 5.53 22.87
N PRO A 19 -3.50 6.15 21.68
CA PRO A 19 -3.78 5.40 20.45
C PRO A 19 -2.76 4.28 20.29
N ALA A 20 -3.23 3.11 19.83
CA ALA A 20 -2.35 1.96 19.58
C ALA A 20 -1.20 2.36 18.66
N LYS A 21 0.03 1.94 19.01
CA LYS A 21 1.20 2.18 18.17
C LYS A 21 1.03 1.51 16.82
N LEU A 22 1.45 2.21 15.79
CA LEU A 22 1.52 1.67 14.43
C LEU A 22 2.83 0.92 14.25
N GLU A 23 2.74 -0.22 13.58
CA GLU A 23 3.88 -1.03 13.19
C GLU A 23 3.94 -1.11 11.65
N THR A 24 5.15 -1.23 11.12
CA THR A 24 5.37 -1.49 9.70
C THR A 24 5.49 -2.99 9.49
N THR A 25 4.63 -3.55 8.65
CA THR A 25 4.65 -4.98 8.30
C THR A 25 5.98 -5.34 7.64
N PRO A 26 6.69 -6.38 8.12
CA PRO A 26 7.94 -6.83 7.49
C PRO A 26 7.73 -7.22 6.02
N LEU A 27 8.77 -7.02 5.19
CA LEU A 27 8.76 -7.48 3.81
C LEU A 27 8.79 -9.01 3.77
N PRO A 28 7.91 -9.67 2.99
CA PRO A 28 7.95 -11.13 2.82
C PRO A 28 9.01 -11.61 1.82
N TYR A 29 9.87 -10.72 1.34
CA TYR A 29 10.93 -10.94 0.36
C TYR A 29 12.16 -10.10 0.67
N GLY A 30 13.30 -10.47 0.08
CA GLY A 30 14.56 -9.71 0.19
C GLY A 30 14.53 -8.45 -0.71
N LYS A 31 15.29 -7.43 -0.33
CA LYS A 31 15.30 -6.12 -1.01
C LYS A 31 15.66 -6.16 -2.50
N LYS A 32 16.38 -7.18 -2.95
CA LYS A 32 16.78 -7.36 -4.37
C LYS A 32 15.82 -8.22 -5.17
N GLU A 33 14.87 -8.88 -4.51
CA GLU A 33 14.08 -9.93 -5.14
C GLU A 33 12.95 -9.39 -6.04
N LEU A 34 12.62 -8.10 -5.96
CA LEU A 34 11.64 -7.48 -6.85
C LEU A 34 12.24 -7.00 -8.19
N ASN A 35 13.58 -7.12 -8.37
CA ASN A 35 14.19 -6.80 -9.64
C ASN A 35 13.65 -7.67 -10.79
N PRO A 36 13.54 -7.14 -12.01
CA PRO A 36 13.86 -5.77 -12.44
C PRO A 36 12.69 -4.77 -12.34
N VAL A 37 11.60 -5.11 -11.66
CA VAL A 37 10.39 -4.29 -11.59
C VAL A 37 10.55 -3.15 -10.58
N MET A 38 11.15 -3.46 -9.43
CA MET A 38 11.49 -2.46 -8.42
C MET A 38 12.92 -2.74 -7.95
N SER A 39 13.81 -1.77 -8.08
CA SER A 39 15.19 -1.90 -7.68
C SER A 39 15.35 -1.93 -6.16
N GLU A 40 16.47 -2.48 -5.68
CA GLU A 40 16.85 -2.40 -4.26
C GLU A 40 16.86 -0.95 -3.77
N LYS A 41 17.34 -0.01 -4.59
CA LYS A 41 17.40 1.41 -4.25
C LYS A 41 16.01 2.01 -4.05
N THR A 42 15.07 1.72 -4.94
CA THR A 42 13.69 2.17 -4.82
C THR A 42 13.04 1.54 -3.59
N LEU A 43 13.19 0.22 -3.40
CA LEU A 43 12.61 -0.48 -2.27
C LEU A 43 13.18 0.00 -0.94
N ASP A 44 14.48 0.22 -0.84
CA ASP A 44 15.12 0.74 0.37
C ASP A 44 14.59 2.12 0.73
N TYR A 45 14.57 3.04 -0.23
CA TYR A 45 14.02 4.38 -0.01
C TYR A 45 12.54 4.36 0.36
N HIS A 46 11.73 3.63 -0.41
CA HIS A 46 10.28 3.58 -0.25
C HIS A 46 9.87 2.88 1.05
N TYR A 47 10.48 1.73 1.38
CA TYR A 47 10.12 0.97 2.57
C TYR A 47 10.80 1.50 3.84
N GLU A 48 12.14 1.60 3.86
CA GLU A 48 12.87 1.93 5.09
C GLU A 48 12.68 3.40 5.49
N HIS A 49 12.69 4.33 4.53
CA HIS A 49 12.61 5.75 4.84
C HIS A 49 11.18 6.28 4.85
N LEU A 50 10.34 5.91 3.89
CA LEU A 50 8.99 6.48 3.76
C LEU A 50 7.96 5.67 4.53
N ALA A 51 7.76 4.39 4.21
CA ALA A 51 6.74 3.56 4.84
C ALA A 51 6.94 3.47 6.36
N ARG A 52 8.16 3.12 6.82
CA ARG A 52 8.50 3.10 8.25
C ARG A 52 8.45 4.48 8.88
N GLY A 53 8.74 5.52 8.10
CA GLY A 53 8.67 6.90 8.54
C GLY A 53 7.27 7.34 8.97
N TYR A 54 6.22 6.87 8.29
CA TYR A 54 4.84 7.18 8.67
C TYR A 54 4.48 6.62 10.05
N ALA A 55 4.77 5.35 10.30
CA ALA A 55 4.55 4.74 11.61
C ALA A 55 5.37 5.41 12.70
N LYS A 56 6.65 5.71 12.43
CA LYS A 56 7.54 6.40 13.37
C LYS A 56 7.00 7.78 13.77
N ARG A 57 6.62 8.62 12.81
CA ARG A 57 6.09 9.97 13.06
C ARG A 57 4.78 9.91 13.82
N TYR A 58 3.87 9.01 13.45
CA TYR A 58 2.61 8.82 14.18
C TYR A 58 2.87 8.47 15.65
N ASN A 59 3.74 7.50 15.90
CA ASN A 59 4.05 7.03 17.25
C ASN A 59 4.78 8.09 18.10
N ALA A 60 5.49 9.01 17.46
CA ALA A 60 6.16 10.13 18.10
C ALA A 60 5.24 11.37 18.28
N GLY A 61 4.02 11.34 17.74
CA GLY A 61 3.13 12.50 17.74
C GLY A 61 3.58 13.62 16.81
N GLU A 62 4.39 13.32 15.78
CA GLU A 62 4.95 14.28 14.85
C GLU A 62 4.08 14.43 13.60
N GLY A 63 3.87 15.67 13.17
CA GLY A 63 3.12 16.01 11.96
C GLY A 63 1.62 15.71 12.06
N ASN A 64 0.98 15.49 10.92
CA ASN A 64 -0.45 15.19 10.88
C ASN A 64 -0.72 13.71 11.18
N ALA A 65 -1.42 13.42 12.26
CA ALA A 65 -1.69 12.06 12.73
C ALA A 65 -2.49 11.22 11.71
N ASP A 66 -3.54 11.78 11.11
CA ASP A 66 -4.38 11.07 10.16
C ASP A 66 -3.63 10.76 8.87
N PHE A 67 -2.81 11.70 8.38
CA PHE A 67 -1.96 11.50 7.21
C PHE A 67 -0.93 10.38 7.46
N ASN A 68 -0.24 10.41 8.60
CA ASN A 68 0.74 9.40 8.96
C ASN A 68 0.09 8.02 9.17
N ARG A 69 -1.07 7.97 9.82
CA ARG A 69 -1.86 6.73 10.01
C ARG A 69 -2.29 6.14 8.68
N ALA A 70 -2.83 6.95 7.78
CA ALA A 70 -3.26 6.50 6.46
C ALA A 70 -2.07 6.08 5.58
N GLY A 71 -0.95 6.81 5.62
CA GLY A 71 0.28 6.42 4.92
C GLY A 71 0.82 5.08 5.40
N SER A 72 0.91 4.87 6.72
CA SER A 72 1.30 3.58 7.30
C SER A 72 0.35 2.45 6.88
N PHE A 73 -0.95 2.68 6.94
CA PHE A 73 -1.98 1.70 6.55
C PHE A 73 -1.82 1.27 5.09
N LEU A 74 -1.70 2.22 4.17
CA LEU A 74 -1.62 1.93 2.74
C LEU A 74 -0.34 1.17 2.39
N HIS A 75 0.81 1.55 2.98
CA HIS A 75 2.07 0.84 2.76
C HIS A 75 2.04 -0.58 3.36
N ASN A 76 1.38 -0.78 4.51
CA ASN A 76 1.15 -2.10 5.10
C ASN A 76 0.19 -2.98 4.29
N LYS A 77 -0.57 -2.40 3.34
CA LYS A 77 -1.33 -3.13 2.33
C LYS A 77 -0.53 -3.35 1.04
N PHE A 78 0.30 -2.37 0.65
CA PHE A 78 1.04 -2.39 -0.61
C PHE A 78 2.20 -3.39 -0.61
N PHE A 79 3.12 -3.30 0.36
CA PHE A 79 4.32 -4.15 0.34
C PHE A 79 4.02 -5.65 0.50
N PRO A 80 3.14 -6.10 1.41
CA PRO A 80 2.85 -7.54 1.56
C PRO A 80 2.17 -8.18 0.34
N GLN A 81 1.57 -7.40 -0.54
CA GLN A 81 0.98 -7.94 -1.79
C GLN A 81 2.00 -8.09 -2.93
N LEU A 82 3.28 -7.77 -2.70
CA LEU A 82 4.31 -7.93 -3.70
C LEU A 82 5.08 -9.23 -3.47
N ARG A 83 5.63 -9.79 -4.54
CA ARG A 83 6.46 -11.00 -4.53
C ARG A 83 7.53 -10.95 -5.63
N PRO A 84 8.59 -11.73 -5.53
CA PRO A 84 9.54 -11.89 -6.61
C PRO A 84 8.87 -12.26 -7.94
N PRO A 85 9.27 -11.68 -9.08
CA PRO A 85 8.70 -12.00 -10.38
C PRO A 85 9.00 -13.46 -10.74
N LYS A 86 7.95 -14.20 -11.15
CA LYS A 86 8.06 -15.60 -11.59
C LYS A 86 7.29 -15.77 -12.90
N GLY A 87 7.98 -15.84 -14.03
CA GLY A 87 7.34 -16.08 -15.34
C GLY A 87 6.20 -15.10 -15.65
N ALA A 88 5.19 -15.58 -16.37
CA ALA A 88 3.96 -14.83 -16.58
C ALA A 88 3.16 -14.77 -15.28
N ASN A 89 2.85 -13.57 -14.82
CA ASN A 89 2.04 -13.36 -13.62
C ASN A 89 0.68 -12.76 -14.00
N ARG A 90 -0.37 -13.49 -13.72
CA ARG A 90 -1.76 -13.09 -14.00
C ARG A 90 -2.64 -13.33 -12.78
N PRO A 91 -3.74 -12.59 -12.64
CA PRO A 91 -4.73 -12.86 -11.60
C PRO A 91 -5.26 -14.30 -11.71
N LYS A 92 -5.67 -14.84 -10.59
CA LYS A 92 -6.26 -16.18 -10.45
C LYS A 92 -7.33 -16.17 -9.37
N GLY A 93 -8.12 -17.25 -9.28
CA GLY A 93 -9.11 -17.40 -8.23
C GLY A 93 -10.20 -16.33 -8.27
N ALA A 94 -10.62 -15.88 -7.09
CA ALA A 94 -11.70 -14.91 -6.94
C ALA A 94 -11.38 -13.55 -7.58
N VAL A 95 -10.13 -13.09 -7.52
CA VAL A 95 -9.72 -11.85 -8.19
C VAL A 95 -9.86 -11.93 -9.70
N LEU A 96 -9.50 -13.08 -10.32
CA LEU A 96 -9.70 -13.27 -11.76
C LEU A 96 -11.18 -13.22 -12.10
N ALA A 97 -12.01 -13.95 -11.36
CA ALA A 97 -13.46 -13.96 -11.58
C ALA A 97 -14.08 -12.56 -11.46
N LEU A 98 -13.65 -11.79 -10.45
CA LEU A 98 -14.09 -10.40 -10.26
C LEU A 98 -13.68 -9.50 -11.43
N ILE A 99 -12.45 -9.64 -11.93
CA ILE A 99 -11.96 -8.87 -13.08
C ILE A 99 -12.75 -9.23 -14.34
N GLU A 100 -12.97 -10.53 -14.61
CA GLU A 100 -13.73 -10.98 -15.78
C GLU A 100 -15.20 -10.53 -15.73
N GLU A 101 -15.82 -10.54 -14.55
CA GLU A 101 -17.18 -10.04 -14.36
C GLU A 101 -17.30 -8.55 -14.70
N LYS A 102 -16.35 -7.73 -14.23
CA LYS A 102 -16.42 -6.26 -14.32
C LYS A 102 -15.82 -5.70 -15.60
N PHE A 103 -14.77 -6.31 -16.13
CA PHE A 103 -13.97 -5.78 -17.23
C PHE A 103 -13.93 -6.70 -18.46
N LYS A 104 -14.45 -7.91 -18.36
CA LYS A 104 -14.44 -8.95 -19.39
C LYS A 104 -13.08 -9.62 -19.59
N THR A 105 -12.01 -8.84 -19.77
CA THR A 105 -10.66 -9.37 -19.98
C THR A 105 -9.65 -8.73 -19.02
N TRP A 106 -8.56 -9.43 -18.79
CA TRP A 106 -7.41 -8.90 -18.06
C TRP A 106 -6.81 -7.65 -18.72
N GLU A 107 -6.78 -7.64 -20.03
CA GLU A 107 -6.27 -6.55 -20.84
C GLU A 107 -7.14 -5.29 -20.69
N ASP A 108 -8.46 -5.43 -20.75
CA ASP A 108 -9.41 -4.32 -20.53
C ASP A 108 -9.30 -3.76 -19.10
N PHE A 109 -9.12 -4.63 -18.10
CA PHE A 109 -8.88 -4.21 -16.72
C PHE A 109 -7.59 -3.36 -16.61
N LYS A 110 -6.48 -3.83 -17.20
CA LYS A 110 -5.20 -3.08 -17.14
C LYS A 110 -5.33 -1.70 -17.79
N GLU A 111 -6.02 -1.62 -18.91
CA GLU A 111 -6.23 -0.34 -19.59
C GLU A 111 -7.09 0.61 -18.74
N ALA A 112 -8.20 0.13 -18.21
CA ALA A 112 -9.06 0.93 -17.32
C ALA A 112 -8.31 1.37 -16.04
N PHE A 113 -7.45 0.49 -15.49
CA PHE A 113 -6.63 0.81 -14.33
C PHE A 113 -5.58 1.87 -14.65
N LYS A 114 -4.94 1.78 -15.83
CA LYS A 114 -4.00 2.78 -16.33
C LYS A 114 -4.68 4.13 -16.54
N GLU A 115 -5.82 4.17 -17.19
CA GLU A 115 -6.60 5.39 -17.37
C GLU A 115 -6.94 6.07 -16.03
N ALA A 116 -7.36 5.28 -15.03
CA ALA A 116 -7.68 5.82 -13.70
C ALA A 116 -6.43 6.40 -13.01
N ALA A 117 -5.30 5.70 -13.08
CA ALA A 117 -4.04 6.17 -12.53
C ALA A 117 -3.55 7.47 -13.19
N MET A 118 -3.60 7.54 -14.52
CA MET A 118 -3.15 8.70 -15.30
C MET A 118 -3.98 9.97 -15.07
N LYS A 119 -5.22 9.82 -14.59
CA LYS A 119 -6.09 10.93 -14.19
C LYS A 119 -5.75 11.55 -12.84
N ILE A 120 -4.92 10.86 -12.02
CA ILE A 120 -4.52 11.38 -10.72
C ILE A 120 -3.59 12.58 -10.91
N GLN A 121 -3.99 13.73 -10.39
CA GLN A 121 -3.17 14.94 -10.34
C GLN A 121 -2.36 14.96 -9.04
N GLY A 122 -1.05 14.94 -9.14
CA GLY A 122 -0.16 14.87 -7.98
C GLY A 122 0.01 13.46 -7.43
N SER A 123 0.08 13.34 -6.11
CA SER A 123 0.34 12.10 -5.40
C SER A 123 -0.93 11.36 -5.02
N GLY A 124 -0.92 10.05 -5.15
CA GLY A 124 -2.08 9.24 -4.80
C GLY A 124 -1.86 7.75 -4.96
N TRP A 125 -2.95 7.01 -4.93
CA TRP A 125 -3.01 5.56 -5.08
C TRP A 125 -4.14 5.19 -6.03
N VAL A 126 -3.98 4.10 -6.74
CA VAL A 126 -5.04 3.50 -7.53
C VAL A 126 -5.25 2.06 -7.06
N TYR A 127 -6.50 1.63 -6.98
CA TYR A 127 -6.80 0.30 -6.46
C TYR A 127 -8.05 -0.32 -7.09
N LEU A 128 -8.05 -1.65 -7.15
CA LEU A 128 -9.25 -2.43 -7.38
C LEU A 128 -9.92 -2.65 -6.03
N SER A 129 -11.19 -2.25 -5.89
CA SER A 129 -11.97 -2.50 -4.69
C SER A 129 -12.44 -3.96 -4.62
N THR A 130 -12.83 -4.42 -3.43
CA THR A 130 -13.47 -5.74 -3.25
C THR A 130 -14.81 -5.86 -3.97
N GLY A 131 -15.44 -4.74 -4.32
CA GLY A 131 -16.64 -4.69 -5.18
C GLY A 131 -16.35 -4.68 -6.68
N GLY A 132 -15.08 -4.74 -7.11
CA GLY A 132 -14.70 -4.76 -8.52
C GLY A 132 -14.65 -3.39 -9.20
N GLU A 133 -14.60 -2.31 -8.44
CA GLU A 133 -14.48 -0.95 -8.98
C GLU A 133 -13.03 -0.48 -8.92
N ILE A 134 -12.56 0.20 -9.96
CA ILE A 134 -11.27 0.90 -9.92
C ILE A 134 -11.50 2.26 -9.25
N LYS A 135 -10.78 2.51 -8.17
CA LYS A 135 -10.87 3.72 -7.36
C LYS A 135 -9.50 4.36 -7.15
N THR A 136 -9.51 5.64 -6.81
CA THR A 136 -8.30 6.40 -6.52
C THR A 136 -8.35 7.02 -5.12
N ILE A 137 -7.18 7.25 -4.54
CA ILE A 137 -7.00 7.93 -3.26
C ILE A 137 -6.04 9.08 -3.50
N ALA A 138 -6.47 10.32 -3.27
CA ALA A 138 -5.56 11.46 -3.27
C ALA A 138 -4.74 11.48 -1.99
N ASN A 139 -3.43 11.71 -2.11
CA ASN A 139 -2.48 11.64 -1.00
C ASN A 139 -2.60 10.32 -0.21
N HIS A 140 -3.04 10.38 1.05
CA HIS A 140 -3.27 9.21 1.89
C HIS A 140 -4.65 9.28 2.54
N ALA A 141 -5.44 8.20 2.39
CA ALA A 141 -6.68 8.01 3.13
C ALA A 141 -6.91 6.50 3.36
N VAL A 142 -7.37 6.14 4.55
CA VAL A 142 -7.72 4.75 4.85
C VAL A 142 -8.92 4.31 4.01
N ARG A 143 -8.82 3.13 3.41
CA ARG A 143 -9.89 2.43 2.69
C ARG A 143 -9.91 0.97 3.09
N THR A 144 -11.07 0.45 3.43
CA THR A 144 -11.23 -0.94 3.90
C THR A 144 -11.58 -1.90 2.79
N ASP A 145 -11.94 -1.40 1.62
CA ASP A 145 -12.39 -2.15 0.44
C ASP A 145 -11.28 -2.41 -0.60
N ILE A 146 -10.02 -2.43 -0.19
CA ILE A 146 -8.89 -2.61 -1.09
C ILE A 146 -8.65 -4.11 -1.36
N CYS A 147 -8.79 -4.54 -2.62
CA CYS A 147 -8.36 -5.84 -3.12
C CYS A 147 -6.91 -5.77 -3.63
N VAL A 148 -6.64 -4.97 -4.66
CA VAL A 148 -5.29 -4.74 -5.24
C VAL A 148 -4.96 -3.27 -5.16
N LEU A 149 -3.77 -2.91 -4.67
CA LEU A 149 -3.35 -1.53 -4.46
C LEU A 149 -2.07 -1.23 -5.23
N VAL A 150 -2.02 -0.10 -5.92
CA VAL A 150 -0.80 0.40 -6.57
C VAL A 150 -0.50 1.81 -6.08
N ASP A 151 0.73 2.00 -5.62
CA ASP A 151 1.25 3.30 -5.23
C ASP A 151 1.57 4.14 -6.46
N TRP A 152 0.97 5.34 -6.52
CA TRP A 152 1.15 6.29 -7.64
C TRP A 152 1.99 7.51 -7.26
N TRP A 153 2.53 7.54 -6.04
CA TRP A 153 3.48 8.56 -5.63
C TRP A 153 4.79 8.45 -6.42
N GLU A 154 5.42 9.58 -6.72
CA GLU A 154 6.69 9.59 -7.47
C GLU A 154 7.77 8.70 -6.86
N HIS A 155 7.83 8.60 -5.53
CA HIS A 155 8.79 7.75 -4.86
C HIS A 155 8.63 6.25 -5.15
N ALA A 156 7.48 5.81 -5.63
CA ALA A 156 7.25 4.41 -5.97
C ALA A 156 7.87 4.01 -7.32
N TRP A 157 8.11 4.98 -8.21
CA TRP A 157 8.53 4.69 -9.59
C TRP A 157 9.67 5.57 -10.13
N ALA A 158 9.83 6.81 -9.66
CA ALA A 158 10.71 7.78 -10.31
C ALA A 158 12.19 7.36 -10.34
N LEU A 159 12.71 6.64 -9.33
CA LEU A 159 14.10 6.19 -9.32
C LEU A 159 14.41 5.12 -10.39
N ASP A 160 13.42 4.29 -10.75
CA ASP A 160 13.59 3.19 -11.69
C ASP A 160 13.07 3.51 -13.10
N TYR A 161 12.04 4.34 -13.18
CA TYR A 161 11.32 4.62 -14.43
C TYR A 161 11.43 6.08 -14.86
N GLN A 162 12.03 6.96 -14.05
CA GLN A 162 12.11 8.40 -14.30
C GLN A 162 10.73 9.02 -14.56
N SER A 163 10.48 9.59 -15.73
CA SER A 163 9.17 10.12 -16.12
C SER A 163 8.22 9.10 -16.76
N ASP A 164 8.71 7.87 -17.02
CA ASP A 164 7.94 6.81 -17.69
C ASP A 164 7.08 6.02 -16.70
N LYS A 165 6.12 6.71 -16.11
CA LYS A 165 5.21 6.14 -15.13
C LYS A 165 4.23 5.11 -15.71
N GLU A 166 3.95 5.16 -17.00
CA GLU A 166 3.14 4.14 -17.67
C GLU A 166 3.87 2.79 -17.66
N ARG A 167 5.15 2.79 -17.95
CA ARG A 167 5.98 1.58 -17.90
C ARG A 167 6.06 0.99 -16.49
N TYR A 168 6.00 1.82 -15.45
CA TYR A 168 5.86 1.32 -14.08
C TYR A 168 4.56 0.52 -13.92
N LEU A 169 3.42 1.05 -14.38
CA LEU A 169 2.15 0.34 -14.35
C LEU A 169 2.17 -0.95 -15.16
N ASP A 170 2.78 -0.95 -16.33
CA ASP A 170 2.87 -2.16 -17.15
C ASP A 170 3.70 -3.26 -16.47
N ASN A 171 4.67 -2.88 -15.64
CA ASN A 171 5.56 -3.82 -14.97
C ASN A 171 5.08 -4.26 -13.59
N ILE A 172 4.35 -3.44 -12.84
CA ILE A 172 3.97 -3.74 -11.45
C ILE A 172 3.20 -5.07 -11.34
N TRP A 173 2.41 -5.41 -12.34
CA TRP A 173 1.63 -6.66 -12.39
C TRP A 173 2.49 -7.91 -12.32
N ARG A 174 3.76 -7.84 -12.71
CA ARG A 174 4.71 -8.96 -12.67
C ARG A 174 5.08 -9.39 -11.25
N ILE A 175 4.88 -8.50 -10.30
CA ILE A 175 5.26 -8.72 -8.89
C ILE A 175 4.07 -8.70 -7.92
N ILE A 176 2.83 -8.59 -8.40
CA ILE A 176 1.64 -8.74 -7.53
C ILE A 176 1.51 -10.19 -7.09
N ASP A 177 1.36 -10.40 -5.79
CA ASP A 177 0.97 -11.70 -5.23
C ASP A 177 -0.57 -11.80 -5.22
N TRP A 178 -1.08 -12.55 -6.19
CA TRP A 178 -2.51 -12.73 -6.36
C TRP A 178 -3.15 -13.57 -5.26
N ASP A 179 -2.38 -14.38 -4.51
CA ASP A 179 -2.91 -15.11 -3.36
C ASP A 179 -3.25 -14.15 -2.24
N VAL A 180 -2.35 -13.20 -1.92
CA VAL A 180 -2.62 -12.13 -0.96
C VAL A 180 -3.81 -11.27 -1.37
N CYS A 181 -3.98 -11.00 -2.68
CA CYS A 181 -5.13 -10.26 -3.17
C CYS A 181 -6.44 -11.05 -3.03
N ASN A 182 -6.41 -12.36 -3.28
CA ASN A 182 -7.56 -13.25 -3.07
C ASN A 182 -8.03 -13.31 -1.61
N GLU A 183 -7.10 -13.28 -0.65
CA GLU A 183 -7.42 -13.27 0.79
C GLU A 183 -8.17 -12.01 1.25
N ARG A 184 -8.22 -10.99 0.42
CA ARG A 184 -8.92 -9.72 0.71
C ARG A 184 -10.36 -9.68 0.20
N LEU A 185 -10.77 -10.65 -0.62
CA LEU A 185 -12.13 -10.81 -1.13
C LEU A 185 -12.96 -11.71 -0.23
#